data_616767474514ab054d88bd45ce6ab7d8
#
_entry.id   616767474514ab054d88bd45ce6ab7d8
#
_cell.length_a   1.000
_cell.length_b   1.000
_cell.length_c   1.000
_cell.angle_alpha   90.00
_cell.angle_beta   90.00
_cell.angle_gamma   90.00
#
_symmetry.space_group_name_H-M   'P 1'
#
loop_
_entity.id
_entity.type
_entity.pdbx_description
1 polymer ?
#
loop_
_entity_poly.entity_id
_entity_poly.type
_entity_poly.pdbx_seq_one_letter_code
_entity_poly.pdbx_strand_id
1 'polypeptide(L)'
;TILAREKFPTRSCGANFTCFTDKIERYIHALTQQYNLAGKIDGIGIGAPNGNHGNGTIAFASNLPWKEPFPIVRLLQERTHLPVALINDAKAAAIGERTYGAARGMRDFIIITLGTGVGSGIVANGELIFGHDGLAGELGHFIIRRGGRPCGCGRCGCLETYCSARGMARTAIELLQESTEDSPLRHITEEEITSKTVYDAAEAGDPIAQKVFEMTGEILGESLADFMTFSSPEAIILFGGVTAAGERLLQPIWKALNKNLLCVYQTPQLLLSQLPTDDAAILGAAAVGVEAALRASGQSKDAMAS
;
A
#
# COMPACT_ATOMS: atom_id res chain seq x y z
N THR A 1 18.90 -3.20 7.72
CA THR A 1 18.54 -3.61 9.11
C THR A 1 17.86 -2.45 9.82
N ILE A 2 16.72 -2.69 10.47
CA ILE A 2 16.06 -1.72 11.35
C ILE A 2 16.78 -1.78 12.70
N LEU A 3 17.32 -0.64 13.15
CA LEU A 3 18.04 -0.56 14.43
C LEU A 3 17.11 -0.28 15.61
N ALA A 4 16.08 0.54 15.40
CA ALA A 4 15.14 0.95 16.43
C ALA A 4 13.75 1.27 15.85
N ARG A 5 12.72 1.21 16.71
CA ARG A 5 11.35 1.58 16.37
C ARG A 5 10.72 2.32 17.52
N GLU A 6 9.99 3.39 17.17
CA GLU A 6 9.10 4.10 18.08
C GLU A 6 7.73 4.27 17.44
N LYS A 7 6.68 4.23 18.24
CA LYS A 7 5.29 4.41 17.79
C LYS A 7 4.59 5.46 18.65
N PHE A 8 3.87 6.36 17.99
CA PHE A 8 2.95 7.27 18.67
C PHE A 8 1.68 7.49 17.86
N PRO A 9 0.54 7.80 18.50
CA PRO A 9 -0.71 8.03 17.80
C PRO A 9 -0.62 9.27 16.91
N THR A 10 -0.90 9.13 15.62
CA THR A 10 -0.88 10.23 14.65
C THR A 10 -1.80 11.40 15.06
N ARG A 11 -2.94 11.09 15.70
CA ARG A 11 -3.90 12.08 16.18
C ARG A 11 -3.56 12.75 17.51
N SER A 12 -2.42 12.41 18.11
CA SER A 12 -2.01 12.95 19.42
C SER A 12 -1.77 14.46 19.46
N CYS A 13 -1.60 15.08 18.29
CA CYS A 13 -1.46 16.53 18.12
C CYS A 13 -2.67 17.18 17.42
N GLY A 14 -3.76 16.45 17.21
CA GLY A 14 -4.87 16.93 16.40
C GLY A 14 -4.41 17.36 15.01
N ALA A 15 -4.90 18.50 14.53
CA ALA A 15 -4.52 19.06 13.23
C ALA A 15 -3.30 20.01 13.28
N ASN A 16 -2.59 20.09 14.39
CA ASN A 16 -1.47 21.01 14.57
C ASN A 16 -0.18 20.44 13.94
N PHE A 17 0.24 21.01 12.83
CA PHE A 17 1.45 20.62 12.08
C PHE A 17 2.73 20.78 12.92
N THR A 18 2.86 21.91 13.63
CA THR A 18 4.03 22.21 14.44
C THR A 18 4.19 21.20 15.58
N CYS A 19 3.14 20.95 16.34
CA CYS A 19 3.14 19.94 17.40
C CYS A 19 3.56 18.56 16.86
N PHE A 20 3.07 18.18 15.68
CA PHE A 20 3.36 16.87 15.09
C PHE A 20 4.82 16.76 14.64
N THR A 21 5.34 17.78 13.97
CA THR A 21 6.75 17.83 13.53
C THR A 21 7.72 17.94 14.69
N ASP A 22 7.42 18.73 15.74
CA ASP A 22 8.23 18.80 16.97
C ASP A 22 8.31 17.44 17.68
N LYS A 23 7.23 16.66 17.60
CA LYS A 23 7.21 15.32 18.17
C LYS A 23 8.10 14.37 17.38
N ILE A 24 8.04 14.40 16.04
CA ILE A 24 8.93 13.61 15.18
C ILE A 24 10.39 13.97 15.46
N GLU A 25 10.72 15.25 15.47
CA GLU A 25 12.09 15.74 15.75
C GLU A 25 12.62 15.23 17.09
N ARG A 26 11.81 15.30 18.15
CA ARG A 26 12.19 14.77 19.48
C ARG A 26 12.47 13.27 19.45
N TYR A 27 11.68 12.49 18.72
CA TYR A 27 11.93 11.05 18.56
C TYR A 27 13.21 10.79 17.77
N ILE A 28 13.45 11.51 16.69
CA ILE A 28 14.71 11.41 15.91
C ILE A 28 15.89 11.70 16.83
N HIS A 29 15.81 12.78 17.60
CA HIS A 29 16.89 13.19 18.53
C HIS A 29 17.13 12.13 19.62
N ALA A 30 16.08 11.63 20.24
CA ALA A 30 16.16 10.60 21.27
C ALA A 30 16.82 9.30 20.75
N LEU A 31 16.38 8.81 19.59
CA LEU A 31 16.95 7.64 18.95
C LEU A 31 18.40 7.86 18.52
N THR A 32 18.72 9.03 18.00
CA THR A 32 20.09 9.40 17.60
C THR A 32 21.04 9.37 18.79
N GLN A 33 20.61 9.88 19.95
CA GLN A 33 21.40 9.85 21.18
C GLN A 33 21.53 8.42 21.73
N GLN A 34 20.41 7.70 21.82
CA GLN A 34 20.37 6.34 22.39
C GLN A 34 21.30 5.37 21.65
N TYR A 35 21.40 5.51 20.33
CA TYR A 35 22.19 4.61 19.48
C TYR A 35 23.52 5.18 19.02
N ASN A 36 23.97 6.32 19.55
CA ASN A 36 25.21 7.01 19.17
C ASN A 36 25.32 7.26 17.65
N LEU A 37 24.23 7.75 17.06
CA LEU A 37 24.10 8.02 15.62
C LEU A 37 24.27 9.51 15.27
N ALA A 38 24.76 10.34 16.18
CA ALA A 38 25.01 11.76 15.92
C ALA A 38 25.96 11.92 14.72
N GLY A 39 25.55 12.71 13.71
CA GLY A 39 26.29 12.89 12.47
C GLY A 39 26.36 11.68 11.54
N LYS A 40 25.57 10.64 11.78
CA LYS A 40 25.51 9.40 10.97
C LYS A 40 24.15 9.19 10.29
N ILE A 41 23.24 10.14 10.40
CA ILE A 41 21.94 10.10 9.71
C ILE A 41 22.08 10.92 8.43
N ASP A 42 21.95 10.25 7.29
CA ASP A 42 22.12 10.86 5.97
C ASP A 42 20.85 11.55 5.48
N GLY A 43 19.67 11.06 5.88
CA GLY A 43 18.39 11.62 5.43
C GLY A 43 17.18 11.01 6.13
N ILE A 44 16.01 11.56 5.83
CA ILE A 44 14.72 11.14 6.37
C ILE A 44 13.81 10.76 5.21
N GLY A 45 13.30 9.53 5.22
CA GLY A 45 12.27 9.07 4.30
C GLY A 45 10.91 8.94 5.00
N ILE A 46 9.85 9.41 4.38
CA ILE A 46 8.49 9.40 4.92
C ILE A 46 7.56 8.67 3.96
N GLY A 47 6.90 7.61 4.44
CA GLY A 47 5.78 6.97 3.76
C GLY A 47 4.47 7.42 4.40
N ALA A 48 3.55 7.98 3.62
CA ALA A 48 2.28 8.45 4.14
C ALA A 48 1.14 8.30 3.12
N PRO A 49 -0.11 8.04 3.57
CA PRO A 49 -1.27 8.10 2.69
C PRO A 49 -1.34 9.46 1.98
N ASN A 50 -1.57 9.46 0.68
CA ASN A 50 -1.58 10.65 -0.17
C ASN A 50 -0.30 11.52 -0.07
N GLY A 51 0.82 10.93 0.33
CA GLY A 51 2.12 11.59 0.33
C GLY A 51 2.58 11.88 -1.11
N ASN A 52 2.73 13.16 -1.45
CA ASN A 52 3.14 13.59 -2.78
C ASN A 52 4.64 13.84 -2.81
N HIS A 53 5.35 13.03 -3.60
CA HIS A 53 6.80 13.11 -3.75
C HIS A 53 7.27 14.42 -4.40
N GLY A 54 6.48 14.97 -5.33
CA GLY A 54 6.88 16.15 -6.12
C GLY A 54 6.87 17.45 -5.32
N ASN A 55 5.88 17.63 -4.43
CA ASN A 55 5.72 18.86 -3.66
C ASN A 55 5.98 18.72 -2.15
N GLY A 56 6.24 17.50 -1.66
CA GLY A 56 6.56 17.24 -0.26
C GLY A 56 5.41 17.43 0.72
N THR A 57 4.15 17.33 0.24
CA THR A 57 2.96 17.55 1.07
C THR A 57 2.11 16.28 1.21
N ILE A 58 1.43 16.15 2.35
CA ILE A 58 0.35 15.19 2.55
C ILE A 58 -0.96 15.94 2.39
N ALA A 59 -1.82 15.55 1.46
CA ALA A 59 -3.08 16.23 1.20
C ALA A 59 -4.25 15.25 1.11
N PHE A 60 -5.43 15.68 1.59
CA PHE A 60 -6.71 14.97 1.42
C PHE A 60 -6.76 13.50 1.91
N ALA A 61 -5.91 13.12 2.86
CA ALA A 61 -5.93 11.78 3.43
C ALA A 61 -7.07 11.67 4.45
N SER A 62 -8.11 10.93 4.11
CA SER A 62 -9.35 10.79 4.91
C SER A 62 -9.13 10.20 6.31
N ASN A 63 -8.07 9.44 6.50
CA ASN A 63 -7.69 8.82 7.77
C ASN A 63 -6.76 9.68 8.64
N LEU A 64 -6.29 10.83 8.13
CA LEU A 64 -5.42 11.76 8.85
C LEU A 64 -6.21 12.97 9.37
N PRO A 65 -5.72 13.63 10.44
CA PRO A 65 -6.44 14.72 11.08
C PRO A 65 -6.39 16.05 10.31
N TRP A 66 -5.50 16.16 9.32
CA TRP A 66 -5.26 17.42 8.60
C TRP A 66 -6.23 17.58 7.43
N LYS A 67 -6.90 18.72 7.38
CA LYS A 67 -7.80 19.10 6.28
C LYS A 67 -7.10 19.91 5.19
N GLU A 68 -6.01 20.59 5.55
CA GLU A 68 -5.18 21.36 4.63
C GLU A 68 -3.93 20.56 4.23
N PRO A 69 -3.32 20.85 3.07
CA PRO A 69 -2.06 20.23 2.67
C PRO A 69 -0.97 20.45 3.71
N PHE A 70 -0.45 19.35 4.27
CA PHE A 70 0.60 19.37 5.29
C PHE A 70 2.00 19.36 4.65
N PRO A 71 2.77 20.47 4.67
CA PRO A 71 4.08 20.54 4.02
C PRO A 71 5.18 19.91 4.89
N ILE A 72 5.03 18.60 5.14
CA ILE A 72 5.85 17.86 6.11
C ILE A 72 7.34 17.85 5.75
N VAL A 73 7.67 17.75 4.46
CA VAL A 73 9.07 17.73 3.99
C VAL A 73 9.77 19.04 4.38
N ARG A 74 9.18 20.17 4.00
CA ARG A 74 9.75 21.49 4.33
C ARG A 74 9.93 21.67 5.82
N LEU A 75 8.89 21.38 6.62
CA LEU A 75 8.91 21.57 8.06
C LEU A 75 9.95 20.69 8.77
N LEU A 76 10.18 19.47 8.30
CA LEU A 76 11.22 18.62 8.86
C LEU A 76 12.62 19.00 8.38
N GLN A 77 12.79 19.43 7.13
CA GLN A 77 14.08 19.96 6.64
C GLN A 77 14.53 21.20 7.43
N GLU A 78 13.61 22.13 7.68
CA GLU A 78 13.89 23.35 8.47
C GLU A 78 14.35 23.03 9.90
N ARG A 79 13.85 21.95 10.51
CA ARG A 79 14.19 21.54 11.89
C ARG A 79 15.42 20.68 12.00
N THR A 80 15.53 19.70 11.12
CA THR A 80 16.58 18.67 11.24
C THR A 80 17.83 19.00 10.44
N HIS A 81 17.72 19.92 9.49
CA HIS A 81 18.76 20.23 8.49
C HIS A 81 19.23 19.00 7.67
N LEU A 82 18.41 17.95 7.64
CA LEU A 82 18.66 16.73 6.86
C LEU A 82 17.87 16.76 5.56
N PRO A 83 18.33 16.08 4.50
CA PRO A 83 17.53 15.76 3.34
C PRO A 83 16.28 14.98 3.76
N VAL A 84 15.10 15.41 3.31
CA VAL A 84 13.83 14.75 3.62
C VAL A 84 13.10 14.43 2.30
N ALA A 85 12.60 13.22 2.17
CA ALA A 85 11.75 12.82 1.06
C ALA A 85 10.44 12.24 1.57
N LEU A 86 9.36 12.50 0.82
CA LEU A 86 8.02 11.97 1.07
C LEU A 86 7.59 11.10 -0.10
N ILE A 87 6.88 10.02 0.22
CA ILE A 87 6.29 9.14 -0.78
C ILE A 87 4.95 8.59 -0.25
N ASN A 88 4.05 8.19 -1.16
CA ASN A 88 2.87 7.43 -0.80
C ASN A 88 3.28 6.07 -0.20
N ASP A 89 2.53 5.55 0.78
CA ASP A 89 2.83 4.32 1.51
C ASP A 89 2.89 3.06 0.63
N ALA A 90 1.97 2.92 -0.34
CA ALA A 90 2.00 1.80 -1.28
C ALA A 90 3.19 1.91 -2.27
N LYS A 91 3.53 3.13 -2.70
CA LYS A 91 4.72 3.38 -3.51
C LYS A 91 6.00 3.11 -2.72
N ALA A 92 6.02 3.44 -1.41
CA ALA A 92 7.11 3.07 -0.53
C ALA A 92 7.28 1.55 -0.45
N ALA A 93 6.16 0.79 -0.33
CA ALA A 93 6.22 -0.66 -0.35
C ALA A 93 6.81 -1.21 -1.65
N ALA A 94 6.52 -0.59 -2.81
CA ALA A 94 7.14 -0.99 -4.10
C ALA A 94 8.66 -0.83 -4.08
N ILE A 95 9.17 0.28 -3.55
CA ILE A 95 10.61 0.49 -3.41
C ILE A 95 11.21 -0.49 -2.40
N GLY A 96 10.49 -0.78 -1.31
CA GLY A 96 10.89 -1.78 -0.33
C GLY A 96 11.06 -3.17 -0.95
N GLU A 97 10.07 -3.63 -1.73
CA GLU A 97 10.12 -4.92 -2.44
C GLU A 97 11.25 -4.98 -3.47
N ARG A 98 11.48 -3.90 -4.21
CA ARG A 98 12.58 -3.80 -5.17
C ARG A 98 13.94 -3.91 -4.49
N THR A 99 14.09 -3.27 -3.33
CA THR A 99 15.38 -3.17 -2.65
C THR A 99 15.66 -4.40 -1.77
N TYR A 100 14.66 -4.94 -1.09
CA TYR A 100 14.84 -5.92 -0.02
C TYR A 100 13.96 -7.16 -0.15
N GLY A 101 12.95 -7.16 -1.02
CA GLY A 101 11.90 -8.18 -1.06
C GLY A 101 11.83 -8.97 -2.37
N ALA A 102 10.60 -9.33 -2.75
CA ALA A 102 10.29 -10.22 -3.87
C ALA A 102 10.65 -9.65 -5.25
N ALA A 103 10.75 -8.32 -5.39
CA ALA A 103 11.08 -7.65 -6.65
C ALA A 103 12.58 -7.38 -6.83
N ARG A 104 13.46 -7.96 -6.02
CA ARG A 104 14.91 -7.78 -6.19
C ARG A 104 15.38 -8.25 -7.56
N GLY A 105 16.05 -7.34 -8.27
CA GLY A 105 16.53 -7.59 -9.63
C GLY A 105 15.50 -7.39 -10.75
N MET A 106 14.22 -7.20 -10.40
CA MET A 106 13.17 -6.91 -11.37
C MET A 106 13.19 -5.44 -11.78
N ARG A 107 12.87 -5.20 -13.04
CA ARG A 107 12.80 -3.85 -13.61
C ARG A 107 11.37 -3.40 -13.87
N ASP A 108 10.45 -4.33 -14.08
CA ASP A 108 9.08 -4.06 -14.50
C ASP A 108 8.11 -4.88 -13.64
N PHE A 109 7.49 -4.26 -12.65
CA PHE A 109 6.55 -4.93 -11.77
C PHE A 109 5.48 -3.99 -11.23
N ILE A 110 4.38 -4.56 -10.79
CA ILE A 110 3.33 -3.86 -10.04
C ILE A 110 3.26 -4.45 -8.65
N ILE A 111 3.16 -3.60 -7.62
CA ILE A 111 2.71 -4.01 -6.29
C ILE A 111 1.26 -3.58 -6.09
N ILE A 112 0.46 -4.46 -5.51
CA ILE A 112 -0.90 -4.17 -5.05
C ILE A 112 -0.96 -4.39 -3.54
N THR A 113 -1.29 -3.35 -2.79
CA THR A 113 -1.44 -3.45 -1.34
C THR A 113 -2.91 -3.66 -0.99
N LEU A 114 -3.22 -4.74 -0.27
CA LEU A 114 -4.55 -5.18 0.13
C LEU A 114 -4.68 -5.08 1.66
N GLY A 115 -5.10 -3.91 2.12
CA GLY A 115 -5.29 -3.58 3.53
C GLY A 115 -6.67 -2.97 3.79
N THR A 116 -6.75 -1.95 4.62
CA THR A 116 -7.99 -1.15 4.84
C THR A 116 -8.53 -0.58 3.53
N GLY A 117 -7.65 -0.21 2.61
CA GLY A 117 -7.91 0.16 1.22
C GLY A 117 -7.10 -0.70 0.25
N VAL A 118 -7.08 -0.28 -1.02
CA VAL A 118 -6.22 -0.86 -2.07
C VAL A 118 -5.29 0.23 -2.58
N GLY A 119 -4.00 0.05 -2.33
CA GLY A 119 -2.95 0.91 -2.90
C GLY A 119 -2.13 0.18 -3.95
N SER A 120 -1.25 0.90 -4.63
CA SER A 120 -0.38 0.31 -5.64
C SER A 120 0.86 1.15 -5.92
N GLY A 121 1.86 0.47 -6.48
CA GLY A 121 3.04 1.09 -7.06
C GLY A 121 3.40 0.39 -8.36
N ILE A 122 3.73 1.17 -9.38
CA ILE A 122 4.12 0.67 -10.69
C ILE A 122 5.58 1.01 -10.91
N VAL A 123 6.39 0.01 -11.18
CA VAL A 123 7.80 0.18 -11.57
C VAL A 123 7.93 -0.24 -13.02
N ALA A 124 8.52 0.62 -13.83
CA ALA A 124 8.79 0.37 -15.23
C ALA A 124 10.22 0.81 -15.56
N ASN A 125 10.98 -0.04 -16.28
CA ASN A 125 12.40 0.16 -16.58
C ASN A 125 13.27 0.41 -15.33
N GLY A 126 12.90 -0.15 -14.18
CA GLY A 126 13.58 0.03 -12.90
C GLY A 126 13.22 1.32 -12.17
N GLU A 127 12.32 2.15 -12.70
CA GLU A 127 11.92 3.41 -12.09
C GLU A 127 10.44 3.37 -11.64
N LEU A 128 10.17 3.87 -10.43
CA LEU A 128 8.81 4.02 -9.94
C LEU A 128 8.09 5.12 -10.71
N ILE A 129 6.89 4.83 -11.18
CA ILE A 129 6.06 5.80 -11.92
C ILE A 129 5.38 6.74 -10.93
N PHE A 130 5.74 8.01 -10.99
CA PHE A 130 5.10 9.09 -10.22
C PHE A 130 4.05 9.86 -11.02
N GLY A 131 4.19 9.91 -12.36
CA GLY A 131 3.38 10.78 -13.21
C GLY A 131 3.79 12.24 -13.09
N HIS A 132 3.08 13.12 -13.81
CA HIS A 132 3.38 14.54 -13.87
C HIS A 132 3.24 15.25 -12.51
N ASP A 133 2.21 14.89 -11.75
CA ASP A 133 1.83 15.51 -10.48
C ASP A 133 2.17 14.67 -9.23
N GLY A 134 2.85 13.54 -9.41
CA GLY A 134 3.21 12.62 -8.34
C GLY A 134 2.11 11.62 -7.96
N LEU A 135 0.97 11.61 -8.65
CA LEU A 135 -0.23 10.85 -8.28
C LEU A 135 -0.51 9.63 -9.18
N ALA A 136 0.38 9.28 -10.11
CA ALA A 136 0.19 8.09 -10.95
C ALA A 136 0.15 6.80 -10.11
N GLY A 137 -0.50 5.77 -10.63
CA GLY A 137 -0.53 4.45 -10.01
C GLY A 137 -1.59 4.29 -8.91
N GLU A 138 -2.66 5.07 -8.90
CA GLU A 138 -3.79 4.91 -7.98
C GLU A 138 -4.76 3.81 -8.46
N LEU A 139 -4.26 2.56 -8.63
CA LEU A 139 -5.01 1.45 -9.23
C LEU A 139 -6.20 1.00 -8.38
N GLY A 140 -6.14 1.17 -7.06
CA GLY A 140 -7.27 0.92 -6.17
C GLY A 140 -8.51 1.74 -6.50
N HIS A 141 -8.31 2.88 -7.17
CA HIS A 141 -9.38 3.75 -7.62
C HIS A 141 -9.75 3.58 -9.11
N PHE A 142 -9.23 2.57 -9.77
CA PHE A 142 -9.70 2.16 -11.10
C PHE A 142 -11.17 1.70 -11.01
N ILE A 143 -12.03 2.25 -11.88
CA ILE A 143 -13.47 1.94 -11.85
C ILE A 143 -13.70 0.63 -12.59
N ILE A 144 -13.98 -0.42 -11.84
CA ILE A 144 -14.22 -1.78 -12.35
C ILE A 144 -15.71 -2.09 -12.54
N ARG A 145 -16.57 -1.37 -11.83
CA ARG A 145 -18.05 -1.50 -11.93
C ARG A 145 -18.68 -0.11 -11.98
N ARG A 146 -18.97 0.39 -13.19
CA ARG A 146 -19.63 1.70 -13.34
C ARG A 146 -20.97 1.72 -12.64
N GLY A 147 -21.20 2.75 -11.81
CA GLY A 147 -22.40 2.85 -10.97
C GLY A 147 -22.44 1.88 -9.78
N GLY A 148 -21.34 1.17 -9.51
CA GLY A 148 -21.23 0.22 -8.40
C GLY A 148 -21.09 0.89 -7.03
N ARG A 149 -20.43 0.22 -6.09
CA ARG A 149 -20.32 0.65 -4.69
C ARG A 149 -19.69 2.04 -4.55
N PRO A 150 -20.25 2.93 -3.69
CA PRO A 150 -19.64 4.24 -3.43
C PRO A 150 -18.25 4.06 -2.78
N CYS A 151 -17.30 4.88 -3.23
CA CYS A 151 -15.92 4.91 -2.76
C CYS A 151 -15.65 6.21 -1.98
N GLY A 152 -14.77 6.15 -0.99
CA GLY A 152 -14.32 7.31 -0.22
C GLY A 152 -13.66 8.42 -1.05
N CYS A 153 -13.22 8.11 -2.29
CA CYS A 153 -12.70 9.10 -3.23
C CYS A 153 -13.78 9.97 -3.93
N GLY A 154 -15.06 9.76 -3.62
CA GLY A 154 -16.20 10.46 -4.23
C GLY A 154 -16.74 9.82 -5.50
N ARG A 155 -16.09 8.77 -6.04
CA ARG A 155 -16.54 8.01 -7.22
C ARG A 155 -17.27 6.74 -6.81
N CYS A 156 -17.84 6.02 -7.78
CA CYS A 156 -18.50 4.73 -7.56
C CYS A 156 -17.81 3.64 -8.39
N GLY A 157 -17.74 2.42 -7.81
CA GLY A 157 -17.27 1.21 -8.48
C GLY A 157 -15.76 1.04 -8.54
N CYS A 158 -15.00 1.71 -7.67
CA CYS A 158 -13.55 1.54 -7.56
C CYS A 158 -13.17 0.13 -7.09
N LEU A 159 -12.06 -0.41 -7.58
CA LEU A 159 -11.51 -1.72 -7.20
C LEU A 159 -11.42 -1.87 -5.66
N GLU A 160 -10.98 -0.83 -4.96
CA GLU A 160 -10.88 -0.80 -3.50
C GLU A 160 -12.16 -1.22 -2.80
N THR A 161 -13.33 -0.82 -3.32
CA THR A 161 -14.61 -1.09 -2.67
C THR A 161 -15.03 -2.56 -2.74
N TYR A 162 -14.28 -3.38 -3.46
CA TYR A 162 -14.50 -4.83 -3.60
C TYR A 162 -13.35 -5.65 -3.02
N CYS A 163 -12.09 -5.25 -3.26
CA CYS A 163 -10.91 -6.06 -2.97
C CYS A 163 -10.13 -5.66 -1.70
N SER A 164 -10.48 -4.56 -1.05
CA SER A 164 -9.92 -4.21 0.26
C SER A 164 -10.53 -5.07 1.38
N ALA A 165 -9.92 -5.06 2.57
CA ALA A 165 -10.48 -5.71 3.76
C ALA A 165 -11.92 -5.24 4.06
N ARG A 166 -12.20 -3.93 3.89
CA ARG A 166 -13.54 -3.36 4.00
C ARG A 166 -14.45 -3.80 2.86
N GLY A 167 -13.91 -3.91 1.65
CA GLY A 167 -14.64 -4.39 0.47
C GLY A 167 -15.09 -5.83 0.63
N MET A 168 -14.24 -6.70 1.17
CA MET A 168 -14.56 -8.10 1.48
C MET A 168 -15.64 -8.21 2.56
N ALA A 169 -15.53 -7.46 3.65
CA ALA A 169 -16.54 -7.42 4.70
C ALA A 169 -17.91 -7.00 4.12
N ARG A 170 -17.92 -5.96 3.29
CA ARG A 170 -19.13 -5.52 2.60
C ARG A 170 -19.70 -6.60 1.67
N THR A 171 -18.86 -7.31 0.92
CA THR A 171 -19.30 -8.44 0.08
C THR A 171 -19.95 -9.53 0.92
N ALA A 172 -19.39 -9.84 2.11
CA ALA A 172 -19.98 -10.82 3.02
C ALA A 172 -21.38 -10.37 3.48
N ILE A 173 -21.53 -9.11 3.89
CA ILE A 173 -22.82 -8.56 4.32
C ILE A 173 -23.86 -8.62 3.19
N GLU A 174 -23.50 -8.21 1.98
CA GLU A 174 -24.38 -8.26 0.81
C GLU A 174 -24.80 -9.72 0.49
N LEU A 175 -23.88 -10.68 0.51
CA LEU A 175 -24.20 -12.11 0.30
C LEU A 175 -25.08 -12.68 1.41
N LEU A 176 -24.89 -12.29 2.67
CA LEU A 176 -25.77 -12.71 3.77
C LEU A 176 -27.19 -12.17 3.61
N GLN A 177 -27.36 -10.99 3.02
CA GLN A 177 -28.68 -10.43 2.73
C GLN A 177 -29.37 -11.11 1.54
N GLU A 178 -28.61 -11.55 0.53
CA GLU A 178 -29.12 -12.17 -0.70
C GLU A 178 -29.36 -13.69 -0.57
N SER A 179 -28.66 -14.36 0.34
CA SER A 179 -28.73 -15.81 0.54
C SER A 179 -29.48 -16.19 1.82
N THR A 180 -30.11 -17.35 1.80
CA THR A 180 -30.70 -18.00 2.99
C THR A 180 -29.82 -19.11 3.55
N GLU A 181 -28.63 -19.34 2.97
CA GLU A 181 -27.68 -20.34 3.46
C GLU A 181 -27.24 -20.02 4.89
N ASP A 182 -27.09 -21.08 5.69
CA ASP A 182 -26.58 -20.94 7.05
C ASP A 182 -25.11 -20.51 7.04
N SER A 183 -24.76 -19.61 7.95
CA SER A 183 -23.41 -19.07 8.07
C SER A 183 -23.17 -18.57 9.50
N PRO A 184 -22.01 -18.87 10.11
CA PRO A 184 -21.64 -18.29 11.40
C PRO A 184 -21.60 -16.78 11.40
N LEU A 185 -21.39 -16.15 10.24
CA LEU A 185 -21.39 -14.70 10.08
C LEU A 185 -22.76 -14.05 10.34
N ARG A 186 -23.87 -14.83 10.35
CA ARG A 186 -25.21 -14.34 10.71
C ARG A 186 -25.39 -14.11 12.22
N HIS A 187 -24.50 -14.70 13.03
CA HIS A 187 -24.58 -14.64 14.49
C HIS A 187 -23.73 -13.53 15.11
N ILE A 188 -23.09 -12.70 14.31
CA ILE A 188 -22.32 -11.53 14.70
C ILE A 188 -22.92 -10.26 14.07
N THR A 189 -22.64 -9.08 14.63
CA THR A 189 -23.11 -7.82 14.07
C THR A 189 -22.39 -7.45 12.78
N GLU A 190 -22.98 -6.58 11.95
CA GLU A 190 -22.33 -6.13 10.71
C GLU A 190 -20.97 -5.45 10.98
N GLU A 191 -20.82 -4.75 12.12
CA GLU A 191 -19.58 -4.11 12.54
C GLU A 191 -18.48 -5.11 12.89
N GLU A 192 -18.85 -6.31 13.34
CA GLU A 192 -17.93 -7.40 13.65
C GLU A 192 -17.52 -8.20 12.41
N ILE A 193 -18.25 -8.05 11.29
CA ILE A 193 -17.87 -8.67 10.02
C ILE A 193 -16.66 -7.94 9.45
N THR A 194 -15.49 -8.57 9.51
CA THR A 194 -14.21 -8.10 9.03
C THR A 194 -13.61 -9.10 8.04
N SER A 195 -12.61 -8.71 7.28
CA SER A 195 -11.86 -9.67 6.44
C SER A 195 -11.29 -10.83 7.24
N LYS A 196 -10.96 -10.61 8.52
CA LYS A 196 -10.46 -11.65 9.43
C LYS A 196 -11.56 -12.64 9.81
N THR A 197 -12.74 -12.18 10.23
CA THR A 197 -13.86 -13.06 10.58
C THR A 197 -14.39 -13.81 9.36
N VAL A 198 -14.37 -13.19 8.17
CA VAL A 198 -14.66 -13.86 6.89
C VAL A 198 -13.62 -14.95 6.60
N TYR A 199 -12.33 -14.69 6.82
CA TYR A 199 -11.28 -15.69 6.66
C TYR A 199 -11.50 -16.88 7.61
N ASP A 200 -11.73 -16.62 8.90
CA ASP A 200 -11.94 -17.66 9.90
C ASP A 200 -13.17 -18.54 9.58
N ALA A 201 -14.27 -17.93 9.12
CA ALA A 201 -15.45 -18.65 8.66
C ALA A 201 -15.16 -19.49 7.41
N ALA A 202 -14.41 -18.96 6.45
CA ALA A 202 -14.02 -19.69 5.23
C ALA A 202 -13.13 -20.89 5.56
N GLU A 203 -12.20 -20.78 6.53
CA GLU A 203 -11.39 -21.90 7.03
C GLU A 203 -12.26 -22.98 7.68
N ALA A 204 -13.35 -22.59 8.36
CA ALA A 204 -14.33 -23.50 8.93
C ALA A 204 -15.27 -24.13 7.89
N GLY A 205 -15.15 -23.77 6.62
CA GLY A 205 -15.96 -24.35 5.53
C GLY A 205 -17.23 -23.59 5.19
N ASP A 206 -17.44 -22.39 5.74
CA ASP A 206 -18.61 -21.56 5.45
C ASP A 206 -18.71 -21.20 3.95
N PRO A 207 -19.80 -21.57 3.25
CA PRO A 207 -19.96 -21.35 1.82
C PRO A 207 -20.06 -19.84 1.48
N ILE A 208 -20.70 -19.04 2.33
CA ILE A 208 -20.78 -17.57 2.12
C ILE A 208 -19.39 -16.96 2.16
N ALA A 209 -18.58 -17.28 3.18
CA ALA A 209 -17.25 -16.76 3.32
C ALA A 209 -16.31 -17.23 2.19
N GLN A 210 -16.45 -18.50 1.74
CA GLN A 210 -15.71 -19.01 0.58
C GLN A 210 -16.07 -18.21 -0.69
N LYS A 211 -17.36 -17.90 -0.88
CA LYS A 211 -17.84 -17.09 -1.99
C LYS A 211 -17.27 -15.68 -2.00
N VAL A 212 -17.06 -15.07 -0.83
CA VAL A 212 -16.38 -13.76 -0.72
C VAL A 212 -14.97 -13.82 -1.30
N PHE A 213 -14.19 -14.87 -1.00
CA PHE A 213 -12.84 -15.02 -1.54
C PHE A 213 -12.85 -15.27 -3.04
N GLU A 214 -13.78 -16.10 -3.55
CA GLU A 214 -13.95 -16.31 -4.99
C GLU A 214 -14.23 -15.01 -5.72
N MET A 215 -15.23 -14.24 -5.27
CA MET A 215 -15.62 -12.97 -5.90
C MET A 215 -14.51 -11.94 -5.81
N THR A 216 -13.84 -11.84 -4.66
CA THR A 216 -12.70 -10.91 -4.48
C THR A 216 -11.55 -11.28 -5.43
N GLY A 217 -11.21 -12.56 -5.52
CA GLY A 217 -10.16 -13.04 -6.39
C GLY A 217 -10.50 -12.89 -7.88
N GLU A 218 -11.75 -13.17 -8.26
CA GLU A 218 -12.25 -12.95 -9.63
C GLU A 218 -12.10 -11.47 -10.05
N ILE A 219 -12.63 -10.56 -9.25
CA ILE A 219 -12.58 -9.10 -9.51
C ILE A 219 -11.13 -8.61 -9.57
N LEU A 220 -10.29 -9.06 -8.64
CA LEU A 220 -8.89 -8.65 -8.64
C LEU A 220 -8.16 -9.21 -9.86
N GLY A 221 -8.33 -10.49 -10.18
CA GLY A 221 -7.70 -11.12 -11.33
C GLY A 221 -8.09 -10.49 -12.67
N GLU A 222 -9.37 -10.15 -12.87
CA GLU A 222 -9.84 -9.37 -14.02
C GLU A 222 -9.11 -8.03 -14.10
N SER A 223 -9.05 -7.30 -12.97
CA SER A 223 -8.37 -6.00 -12.91
C SER A 223 -6.88 -6.10 -13.19
N LEU A 224 -6.21 -7.16 -12.70
CA LEU A 224 -4.80 -7.39 -12.97
C LEU A 224 -4.54 -7.67 -14.45
N ALA A 225 -5.45 -8.36 -15.14
CA ALA A 225 -5.37 -8.56 -16.59
C ALA A 225 -5.48 -7.24 -17.35
N ASP A 226 -6.34 -6.31 -16.91
CA ASP A 226 -6.41 -4.96 -17.47
C ASP A 226 -5.11 -4.18 -17.22
N PHE A 227 -4.50 -4.32 -16.02
CA PHE A 227 -3.26 -3.62 -15.69
C PHE A 227 -2.06 -4.11 -16.49
N MET A 228 -2.07 -5.37 -16.97
CA MET A 228 -1.09 -5.86 -17.94
C MET A 228 -1.06 -5.02 -19.22
N THR A 229 -2.19 -4.48 -19.66
CA THR A 229 -2.31 -3.82 -20.97
C THR A 229 -1.56 -2.48 -21.06
N PHE A 230 -1.29 -1.81 -19.94
CA PHE A 230 -0.59 -0.52 -19.95
C PHE A 230 0.85 -0.56 -19.40
N SER A 231 1.25 -1.62 -18.70
CA SER A 231 2.59 -1.67 -18.09
C SER A 231 3.39 -2.94 -18.41
N SER A 232 2.72 -4.01 -18.85
CA SER A 232 3.35 -5.31 -19.21
C SER A 232 4.41 -5.76 -18.18
N PRO A 233 4.07 -5.89 -16.90
CA PRO A 233 5.04 -6.20 -15.86
C PRO A 233 5.46 -7.68 -15.92
N GLU A 234 6.71 -7.97 -15.53
CA GLU A 234 7.21 -9.34 -15.35
C GLU A 234 6.61 -10.03 -14.11
N ALA A 235 6.21 -9.22 -13.10
CA ALA A 235 5.60 -9.70 -11.87
C ALA A 235 4.53 -8.75 -11.32
N ILE A 236 3.54 -9.34 -10.64
CA ILE A 236 2.57 -8.65 -9.81
C ILE A 236 2.74 -9.16 -8.38
N ILE A 237 3.02 -8.25 -7.46
CA ILE A 237 3.29 -8.57 -6.05
C ILE A 237 2.10 -8.14 -5.21
N LEU A 238 1.54 -9.06 -4.46
CA LEU A 238 0.45 -8.79 -3.51
C LEU A 238 1.01 -8.62 -2.10
N PHE A 239 0.59 -7.57 -1.43
CA PHE A 239 1.05 -7.18 -0.10
C PHE A 239 -0.12 -6.81 0.81
N GLY A 240 -0.01 -7.06 2.10
CA GLY A 240 -0.96 -6.60 3.12
C GLY A 240 -1.76 -7.72 3.78
N GLY A 241 -2.57 -7.36 4.79
CA GLY A 241 -3.21 -8.33 5.67
C GLY A 241 -4.16 -9.31 4.98
N VAL A 242 -4.80 -8.90 3.88
CA VAL A 242 -5.71 -9.78 3.12
C VAL A 242 -4.96 -10.93 2.45
N THR A 243 -3.68 -10.73 2.11
CA THR A 243 -2.87 -11.76 1.45
C THR A 243 -2.49 -12.94 2.38
N ALA A 244 -2.69 -12.79 3.69
CA ALA A 244 -2.51 -13.89 4.65
C ALA A 244 -3.46 -15.08 4.37
N ALA A 245 -4.52 -14.89 3.59
CA ALA A 245 -5.40 -15.96 3.13
C ALA A 245 -4.72 -16.94 2.15
N GLY A 246 -3.52 -16.63 1.65
CA GLY A 246 -2.72 -17.54 0.82
C GLY A 246 -3.48 -18.04 -0.41
N GLU A 247 -3.44 -19.35 -0.64
CA GLU A 247 -4.05 -19.99 -1.82
C GLU A 247 -5.55 -19.72 -1.98
N ARG A 248 -6.28 -19.53 -0.87
CA ARG A 248 -7.72 -19.21 -0.92
C ARG A 248 -8.00 -17.92 -1.70
N LEU A 249 -7.09 -16.97 -1.65
CA LEU A 249 -7.16 -15.72 -2.43
C LEU A 249 -6.42 -15.86 -3.77
N LEU A 250 -5.25 -16.48 -3.78
CA LEU A 250 -4.39 -16.54 -4.96
C LEU A 250 -4.99 -17.37 -6.11
N GLN A 251 -5.62 -18.52 -5.81
CA GLN A 251 -6.19 -19.38 -6.84
C GLN A 251 -7.28 -18.70 -7.70
N PRO A 252 -8.32 -18.06 -7.10
CA PRO A 252 -9.31 -17.35 -7.90
C PRO A 252 -8.72 -16.15 -8.65
N ILE A 253 -7.74 -15.43 -8.06
CA ILE A 253 -7.01 -14.36 -8.78
C ILE A 253 -6.31 -14.93 -10.01
N TRP A 254 -5.52 -15.99 -9.84
CA TRP A 254 -4.76 -16.62 -10.92
C TRP A 254 -5.67 -17.13 -12.04
N LYS A 255 -6.77 -17.77 -11.67
CA LYS A 255 -7.76 -18.26 -12.63
C LYS A 255 -8.38 -17.12 -13.45
N ALA A 256 -8.78 -16.03 -12.79
CA ALA A 256 -9.41 -14.90 -13.45
C ALA A 256 -8.39 -14.09 -14.29
N LEU A 257 -7.17 -13.88 -13.79
CA LEU A 257 -6.09 -13.26 -14.54
C LEU A 257 -5.82 -14.00 -15.85
N ASN A 258 -5.57 -15.30 -15.79
CA ASN A 258 -5.27 -16.10 -17.00
C ASN A 258 -6.44 -16.14 -17.98
N LYS A 259 -7.68 -16.18 -17.50
CA LYS A 259 -8.88 -16.19 -18.36
C LYS A 259 -9.04 -14.89 -19.14
N ASN A 260 -8.63 -13.75 -18.56
CA ASN A 260 -8.85 -12.42 -19.11
C ASN A 260 -7.58 -11.80 -19.72
N LEU A 261 -6.44 -12.47 -19.59
CA LEU A 261 -5.18 -11.99 -20.13
C LEU A 261 -5.23 -11.97 -21.66
N LEU A 262 -4.83 -10.85 -22.26
CA LEU A 262 -4.73 -10.74 -23.71
C LEU A 262 -3.68 -11.73 -24.25
N CYS A 263 -4.00 -12.45 -25.30
CA CYS A 263 -3.22 -13.59 -25.82
C CYS A 263 -1.76 -13.28 -26.23
N VAL A 264 -1.41 -12.00 -26.38
CA VAL A 264 -0.03 -11.58 -26.71
C VAL A 264 0.89 -11.52 -25.48
N TYR A 265 0.33 -11.52 -24.27
CA TYR A 265 1.13 -11.45 -23.04
C TYR A 265 1.50 -12.85 -22.55
N GLN A 266 2.71 -12.94 -22.00
CA GLN A 266 3.03 -14.05 -21.10
C GLN A 266 2.39 -13.78 -19.74
N THR A 267 1.95 -14.82 -19.06
CA THR A 267 1.42 -14.70 -17.72
C THR A 267 2.49 -14.18 -16.77
N PRO A 268 2.26 -13.05 -16.07
CA PRO A 268 3.24 -12.52 -15.13
C PRO A 268 3.40 -13.44 -13.92
N GLN A 269 4.50 -13.32 -13.21
CA GLN A 269 4.61 -13.96 -11.91
C GLN A 269 3.65 -13.29 -10.93
N LEU A 270 2.80 -14.09 -10.27
CA LEU A 270 1.95 -13.61 -9.17
C LEU A 270 2.63 -13.99 -7.86
N LEU A 271 3.17 -13.01 -7.15
CA LEU A 271 4.00 -13.20 -5.97
C LEU A 271 3.34 -12.60 -4.72
N LEU A 272 3.64 -13.19 -3.58
CA LEU A 272 3.38 -12.55 -2.29
C LEU A 272 4.61 -11.75 -1.86
N SER A 273 4.38 -10.63 -1.18
CA SER A 273 5.43 -9.86 -0.54
C SER A 273 6.29 -10.74 0.38
N GLN A 274 7.59 -10.55 0.33
CA GLN A 274 8.55 -11.20 1.23
C GLN A 274 8.91 -10.32 2.44
N LEU A 275 8.41 -9.10 2.48
CA LEU A 275 8.66 -8.17 3.59
C LEU A 275 7.57 -8.29 4.66
N PRO A 276 7.93 -8.21 5.95
CA PRO A 276 6.95 -8.10 7.02
C PRO A 276 6.03 -6.90 6.79
N THR A 277 4.73 -7.07 7.06
CA THR A 277 3.71 -6.04 6.79
C THR A 277 4.03 -4.70 7.46
N ASP A 278 4.59 -4.72 8.67
CA ASP A 278 4.98 -3.50 9.40
C ASP A 278 6.26 -2.83 8.85
N ASP A 279 7.06 -3.54 8.03
CA ASP A 279 8.40 -3.10 7.63
C ASP A 279 8.48 -2.60 6.19
N ALA A 280 7.67 -3.12 5.29
CA ALA A 280 7.78 -2.84 3.85
C ALA A 280 7.73 -1.34 3.53
N ALA A 281 6.73 -0.64 4.08
CA ALA A 281 6.59 0.80 3.87
C ALA A 281 7.72 1.60 4.56
N ILE A 282 8.18 1.16 5.74
CA ILE A 282 9.28 1.80 6.47
C ILE A 282 10.59 1.63 5.71
N LEU A 283 10.89 0.42 5.24
CA LEU A 283 12.10 0.13 4.49
C LEU A 283 12.12 0.86 3.15
N GLY A 284 10.97 0.91 2.46
CA GLY A 284 10.83 1.67 1.23
C GLY A 284 10.97 3.19 1.45
N ALA A 285 10.36 3.73 2.49
CA ALA A 285 10.53 5.13 2.86
C ALA A 285 12.00 5.43 3.19
N ALA A 286 12.68 4.56 3.93
CA ALA A 286 14.09 4.72 4.24
C ALA A 286 14.96 4.74 2.96
N ALA A 287 14.67 3.87 1.98
CA ALA A 287 15.37 3.87 0.69
C ALA A 287 15.19 5.20 -0.06
N VAL A 288 13.98 5.79 -0.03
CA VAL A 288 13.73 7.13 -0.61
C VAL A 288 14.49 8.22 0.13
N GLY A 289 14.61 8.11 1.46
CA GLY A 289 15.43 9.02 2.27
C GLY A 289 16.92 8.97 1.89
N VAL A 290 17.46 7.77 1.65
CA VAL A 290 18.83 7.58 1.16
C VAL A 290 19.00 8.19 -0.24
N GLU A 291 18.05 7.98 -1.17
CA GLU A 291 18.09 8.63 -2.49
C GLU A 291 18.11 10.16 -2.38
N ALA A 292 17.34 10.73 -1.45
CA ALA A 292 17.34 12.18 -1.22
C ALA A 292 18.70 12.68 -0.70
N ALA A 293 19.33 11.92 0.20
CA ALA A 293 20.66 12.24 0.72
C ALA A 293 21.74 12.20 -0.37
N LEU A 294 21.72 11.15 -1.21
CA LEU A 294 22.67 11.03 -2.35
C LEU A 294 22.52 12.19 -3.34
N ARG A 295 21.29 12.57 -3.67
CA ARG A 295 21.04 13.75 -4.54
C ARG A 295 21.57 15.03 -3.93
N ALA A 296 21.37 15.24 -2.63
CA ALA A 296 21.85 16.42 -1.91
C ALA A 296 23.37 16.49 -1.86
N SER A 297 24.07 15.35 -1.82
CA SER A 297 25.53 15.25 -1.87
C SER A 297 26.14 15.26 -3.29
N GLY A 298 25.31 15.33 -4.35
CA GLY A 298 25.75 15.30 -5.74
C GLY A 298 26.20 13.92 -6.24
N GLN A 299 25.87 12.85 -5.52
CA GLN A 299 26.21 11.47 -5.89
C GLN A 299 25.12 10.83 -6.75
N SER A 300 25.50 9.92 -7.67
CA SER A 300 24.57 9.20 -8.55
C SER A 300 23.86 8.05 -7.83
N LYS A 301 22.65 7.70 -8.29
CA LYS A 301 21.85 6.55 -7.82
C LYS A 301 22.57 5.19 -7.98
N ASP A 302 23.54 5.07 -8.88
CA ASP A 302 24.22 3.82 -9.19
C ASP A 302 25.05 3.28 -8.00
N ALA A 303 25.31 4.10 -6.99
CA ALA A 303 26.00 3.70 -5.76
C ALA A 303 25.20 2.76 -4.84
N MET A 304 23.89 2.56 -5.09
CA MET A 304 23.05 1.65 -4.29
C MET A 304 22.96 0.22 -4.86
N ALA A 305 23.47 -0.02 -6.07
CA ALA A 305 23.36 -1.31 -6.77
C ALA A 305 24.60 -2.22 -6.58
N SER A 306 25.62 -1.73 -5.91
CA SER A 306 26.84 -2.47 -5.53
C SER A 306 26.77 -2.90 -4.05
#